data_7720d36286e197b961f4122afc59d6cf
#
_entry.id   7720d36286e197b961f4122afc59d6cf
#
_cell.length_a   1.000
_cell.length_b   1.000
_cell.length_c   1.000
_cell.angle_alpha   90.00
_cell.angle_beta   90.00
_cell.angle_gamma   90.00
#
_symmetry.space_group_name_H-M   'P 1'
#
loop_
_entity.id
_entity.type
_entity.pdbx_description
1 polymer ?
#
loop_
_entity_poly.entity_id
_entity_poly.type
_entity_poly.pdbx_seq_one_letter_code
_entity_poly.pdbx_strand_id
1 'polypeptide(L)'
;MISKNLEQILTKVIEEATSEFHEYLTVEHLLLGMANDSEGRSILSGCGCEVDELKEQLEEHIKENVPVLPRSSVREPVATLSFQRVMDRLIQHIQFSGKTSAGPGDLLISILEEKESYAAYYFNLKGITKLDVMSYVSHGTPDAEEDGDREDYYESDDEDDSPVKGDVLLRFATCLNDKAANGEIDPLIGRRAEVSRAIVIMNRRRKNNLIFVGEPGVGKTAIVEGIALRIHQKRVPKCLKDAKIYSIDISAMLAGTRYRGDFEARLKATVKSLEAIPNVIMFLDEIHNIIGAGSGSKSGPDAANMLKPALSSGKLRCIGTTTFEEFKNIESDRALLRRFEKIDLYEPDEAETYKILLGLKKVYEDFHGIKYSKAALKAAAELSAKYI
;
A
#
# COMPACT_ATOMS: atom_id res chain seq x y z
N MET A 1 23.13 1.47 -4.39
CA MET A 1 24.18 2.11 -5.24
C MET A 1 23.62 2.39 -6.61
N ILE A 2 24.15 3.36 -7.36
CA ILE A 2 23.78 3.61 -8.75
C ILE A 2 24.56 2.62 -9.64
N SER A 3 23.95 2.07 -10.70
CA SER A 3 24.63 1.18 -11.64
C SER A 3 25.70 1.95 -12.44
N LYS A 4 26.73 1.27 -12.89
CA LYS A 4 27.80 1.91 -13.72
C LYS A 4 27.25 2.56 -14.99
N ASN A 5 26.23 1.95 -15.61
CA ASN A 5 25.60 2.49 -16.80
C ASN A 5 24.84 3.79 -16.50
N LEU A 6 24.06 3.80 -15.42
CA LEU A 6 23.33 5.00 -15.01
C LEU A 6 24.28 6.13 -14.58
N GLU A 7 25.40 5.82 -13.94
CA GLU A 7 26.44 6.79 -13.59
C GLU A 7 27.05 7.43 -14.87
N GLN A 8 27.27 6.64 -15.91
CA GLN A 8 27.75 7.15 -17.20
C GLN A 8 26.71 8.05 -17.89
N ILE A 9 25.42 7.70 -17.84
CA ILE A 9 24.34 8.54 -18.37
C ILE A 9 24.33 9.89 -17.66
N LEU A 10 24.34 9.89 -16.31
CA LEU A 10 24.32 11.11 -15.53
C LEU A 10 25.56 12.00 -15.79
N THR A 11 26.74 11.40 -15.91
CA THR A 11 27.97 12.13 -16.23
C THR A 11 27.85 12.81 -17.61
N LYS A 12 27.39 12.09 -18.63
CA LYS A 12 27.21 12.65 -19.96
C LYS A 12 26.19 13.79 -19.98
N VAL A 13 25.06 13.63 -19.27
CA VAL A 13 24.03 14.68 -19.16
C VAL A 13 24.63 15.97 -18.58
N ILE A 14 25.45 15.87 -17.55
CA ILE A 14 26.11 17.04 -16.95
C ILE A 14 27.15 17.65 -17.91
N GLU A 15 27.93 16.82 -18.58
CA GLU A 15 28.94 17.27 -19.57
C GLU A 15 28.27 17.97 -20.77
N GLU A 16 27.20 17.41 -21.34
CA GLU A 16 26.45 18.00 -22.44
C GLU A 16 25.82 19.35 -22.04
N ALA A 17 25.11 19.40 -20.90
CA ALA A 17 24.53 20.66 -20.41
C ALA A 17 25.59 21.74 -20.11
N THR A 18 26.77 21.33 -19.62
CA THR A 18 27.90 22.23 -19.39
C THR A 18 28.51 22.73 -20.69
N SER A 19 28.64 21.87 -21.70
CA SER A 19 29.21 22.24 -23.01
C SER A 19 28.31 23.19 -23.81
N GLU A 20 26.99 23.07 -23.60
CA GLU A 20 25.97 23.95 -24.20
C GLU A 20 25.69 25.20 -23.37
N PHE A 21 26.39 25.38 -22.24
CA PHE A 21 26.27 26.53 -21.33
C PHE A 21 24.87 26.69 -20.72
N HIS A 22 24.12 25.62 -20.51
CA HIS A 22 22.84 25.67 -19.87
C HIS A 22 22.96 26.11 -18.42
N GLU A 23 22.06 27.00 -17.95
CA GLU A 23 22.05 27.48 -16.56
C GLU A 23 21.51 26.41 -15.60
N TYR A 24 20.57 25.61 -16.06
CA TYR A 24 19.87 24.63 -15.23
C TYR A 24 19.93 23.22 -15.82
N LEU A 25 20.04 22.21 -14.91
CA LEU A 25 19.77 20.81 -15.22
C LEU A 25 18.31 20.50 -14.92
N THR A 26 17.57 20.05 -15.93
CA THR A 26 16.15 19.72 -15.85
C THR A 26 15.90 18.22 -16.04
N VAL A 27 14.66 17.77 -15.80
CA VAL A 27 14.25 16.38 -15.99
C VAL A 27 14.36 15.96 -17.47
N GLU A 28 14.17 16.92 -18.38
CA GLU A 28 14.28 16.72 -19.85
C GLU A 28 15.70 16.36 -20.26
N HIS A 29 16.72 16.91 -19.58
CA HIS A 29 18.12 16.51 -19.82
C HIS A 29 18.36 15.05 -19.42
N LEU A 30 17.76 14.58 -18.30
CA LEU A 30 17.85 13.17 -17.89
C LEU A 30 17.24 12.25 -18.95
N LEU A 31 16.05 12.61 -19.43
CA LEU A 31 15.36 11.82 -20.45
C LEU A 31 16.10 11.83 -21.79
N LEU A 32 16.66 12.96 -22.18
CA LEU A 32 17.50 13.06 -23.38
C LEU A 32 18.77 12.20 -23.26
N GLY A 33 19.43 12.22 -22.09
CA GLY A 33 20.57 11.35 -21.79
C GLY A 33 20.22 9.86 -21.89
N MET A 34 19.03 9.48 -21.42
CA MET A 34 18.52 8.10 -21.60
C MET A 34 18.24 7.76 -23.05
N ALA A 35 17.68 8.69 -23.83
CA ALA A 35 17.43 8.48 -25.27
C ALA A 35 18.73 8.37 -26.08
N ASN A 36 19.84 8.88 -25.55
CA ASN A 36 21.19 8.79 -26.15
C ASN A 36 21.96 7.53 -25.70
N ASP A 37 21.53 6.84 -24.63
CA ASP A 37 22.14 5.61 -24.15
C ASP A 37 21.52 4.37 -24.81
N SER A 38 22.32 3.32 -25.02
CA SER A 38 21.86 2.09 -25.70
C SER A 38 20.80 1.33 -24.90
N GLU A 39 20.97 1.20 -23.58
CA GLU A 39 20.03 0.52 -22.69
C GLU A 39 18.77 1.37 -22.48
N GLY A 40 18.96 2.68 -22.24
CA GLY A 40 17.86 3.63 -22.14
C GLY A 40 17.01 3.67 -23.41
N ARG A 41 17.62 3.66 -24.57
CA ARG A 41 16.95 3.61 -25.87
C ARG A 41 16.15 2.31 -26.06
N SER A 42 16.71 1.17 -25.65
CA SER A 42 16.03 -0.13 -25.71
C SER A 42 14.78 -0.14 -24.82
N ILE A 43 14.86 0.41 -23.61
CA ILE A 43 13.72 0.50 -22.70
C ILE A 43 12.64 1.41 -23.27
N LEU A 44 13.00 2.59 -23.79
CA LEU A 44 12.07 3.55 -24.40
C LEU A 44 11.35 2.95 -25.61
N SER A 45 12.10 2.32 -26.53
CA SER A 45 11.51 1.63 -27.70
C SER A 45 10.61 0.47 -27.30
N GLY A 46 11.02 -0.33 -26.29
CA GLY A 46 10.23 -1.44 -25.79
C GLY A 46 8.92 -1.03 -25.11
N CYS A 47 8.85 0.20 -24.63
CA CYS A 47 7.61 0.79 -24.10
C CYS A 47 6.77 1.48 -25.20
N GLY A 48 7.08 1.29 -26.48
CA GLY A 48 6.33 1.86 -27.60
C GLY A 48 6.66 3.33 -27.91
N CYS A 49 7.80 3.85 -27.42
CA CYS A 49 8.23 5.22 -27.68
C CYS A 49 9.04 5.29 -28.98
N GLU A 50 8.70 6.23 -29.87
CA GLU A 50 9.54 6.59 -31.01
C GLU A 50 10.69 7.49 -30.54
N VAL A 51 11.84 6.87 -30.26
CA VAL A 51 12.97 7.53 -29.57
C VAL A 51 13.54 8.71 -30.36
N ASP A 52 13.54 8.64 -31.67
CA ASP A 52 14.10 9.71 -32.52
C ASP A 52 13.17 10.95 -32.49
N GLU A 53 11.84 10.76 -32.54
CA GLU A 53 10.86 11.83 -32.37
C GLU A 53 10.95 12.46 -30.96
N LEU A 54 11.08 11.62 -29.93
CA LEU A 54 11.28 12.08 -28.55
C LEU A 54 12.51 12.98 -28.41
N LYS A 55 13.62 12.59 -29.03
CA LYS A 55 14.85 13.37 -28.98
C LYS A 55 14.68 14.75 -29.62
N GLU A 56 14.12 14.83 -30.82
CA GLU A 56 13.88 16.12 -31.50
C GLU A 56 13.02 17.04 -30.62
N GLN A 57 11.95 16.52 -30.02
CA GLN A 57 11.08 17.31 -29.16
C GLN A 57 11.74 17.75 -27.85
N LEU A 58 12.58 16.90 -27.25
CA LEU A 58 13.32 17.25 -26.05
C LEU A 58 14.41 18.30 -26.33
N GLU A 59 15.14 18.18 -27.43
CA GLU A 59 16.16 19.14 -27.85
C GLU A 59 15.54 20.52 -28.16
N GLU A 60 14.40 20.54 -28.85
CA GLU A 60 13.64 21.76 -29.09
C GLU A 60 13.13 22.39 -27.79
N HIS A 61 12.54 21.60 -26.92
CA HIS A 61 12.03 22.07 -25.63
C HIS A 61 13.14 22.63 -24.74
N ILE A 62 14.28 21.94 -24.64
CA ILE A 62 15.44 22.41 -23.86
C ILE A 62 15.94 23.72 -24.41
N LYS A 63 16.10 23.82 -25.75
CA LYS A 63 16.58 25.03 -26.40
C LYS A 63 15.68 26.24 -26.20
N GLU A 64 14.37 26.05 -26.14
CA GLU A 64 13.39 27.13 -25.96
C GLU A 64 13.23 27.56 -24.50
N ASN A 65 13.34 26.62 -23.55
CA ASN A 65 12.92 26.84 -22.18
C ASN A 65 14.07 26.90 -21.16
N VAL A 66 15.29 26.42 -21.54
CA VAL A 66 16.43 26.48 -20.63
C VAL A 66 17.32 27.67 -20.95
N PRO A 67 17.56 28.59 -20.00
CA PRO A 67 18.44 29.72 -20.21
C PRO A 67 19.88 29.29 -20.46
N VAL A 68 20.57 29.97 -21.39
CA VAL A 68 21.97 29.73 -21.74
C VAL A 68 22.83 30.84 -21.11
N LEU A 69 23.88 30.47 -20.42
CA LEU A 69 24.82 31.39 -19.80
C LEU A 69 25.78 32.00 -20.83
N PRO A 70 26.28 33.24 -20.65
CA PRO A 70 27.31 33.80 -21.48
C PRO A 70 28.57 32.94 -21.46
N ARG A 71 29.18 32.69 -22.63
CA ARG A 71 30.39 31.85 -22.81
C ARG A 71 31.60 32.25 -21.96
N SER A 72 31.56 33.43 -21.33
CA SER A 72 32.59 33.90 -20.39
C SER A 72 32.43 33.39 -18.94
N SER A 73 31.28 32.81 -18.58
CA SER A 73 31.03 32.28 -17.26
C SER A 73 31.09 30.74 -17.28
N VAL A 74 32.24 30.20 -16.91
CA VAL A 74 32.40 28.75 -16.69
C VAL A 74 31.79 28.43 -15.32
N ARG A 75 30.50 28.06 -15.30
CA ARG A 75 29.80 27.53 -14.11
C ARG A 75 29.14 26.24 -14.48
N GLU A 76 29.18 25.29 -13.54
CA GLU A 76 28.38 24.07 -13.68
C GLU A 76 26.87 24.39 -13.60
N PRO A 77 26.04 23.71 -14.41
CA PRO A 77 24.60 23.93 -14.42
C PRO A 77 23.99 23.55 -13.06
N VAL A 78 23.02 24.32 -12.61
CA VAL A 78 22.34 24.11 -11.31
C VAL A 78 21.17 23.15 -11.47
N ALA A 79 21.12 22.09 -10.67
CA ALA A 79 20.00 21.15 -10.69
C ALA A 79 18.69 21.83 -10.23
N THR A 80 17.63 21.73 -11.04
CA THR A 80 16.30 22.20 -10.69
C THR A 80 15.67 21.36 -9.57
N LEU A 81 14.68 21.90 -8.88
CA LEU A 81 13.95 21.17 -7.83
C LEU A 81 13.30 19.87 -8.36
N SER A 82 12.82 19.89 -9.60
CA SER A 82 12.25 18.69 -10.24
C SER A 82 13.31 17.62 -10.49
N PHE A 83 14.50 18.04 -10.95
CA PHE A 83 15.65 17.13 -11.10
C PHE A 83 16.06 16.51 -9.77
N GLN A 84 16.16 17.32 -8.71
CA GLN A 84 16.50 16.83 -7.38
C GLN A 84 15.46 15.84 -6.85
N ARG A 85 14.16 16.14 -7.02
CA ARG A 85 13.08 15.23 -6.63
C ARG A 85 13.13 13.90 -7.37
N VAL A 86 13.47 13.89 -8.65
CA VAL A 86 13.65 12.64 -9.42
C VAL A 86 14.80 11.82 -8.86
N MET A 87 15.94 12.46 -8.56
CA MET A 87 17.11 11.78 -7.99
C MET A 87 16.84 11.26 -6.56
N ASP A 88 16.16 12.02 -5.72
CA ASP A 88 15.78 11.60 -4.36
C ASP A 88 14.84 10.39 -4.39
N ARG A 89 13.85 10.40 -5.28
CA ARG A 89 12.95 9.23 -5.50
C ARG A 89 13.70 8.01 -5.97
N LEU A 90 14.63 8.18 -6.90
CA LEU A 90 15.48 7.09 -7.38
C LEU A 90 16.24 6.43 -6.23
N ILE A 91 16.85 7.23 -5.34
CA ILE A 91 17.58 6.73 -4.17
C ILE A 91 16.63 6.03 -3.19
N GLN A 92 15.48 6.60 -2.90
CA GLN A 92 14.46 6.00 -2.05
C GLN A 92 13.95 4.68 -2.64
N HIS A 93 13.70 4.62 -3.94
CA HIS A 93 13.23 3.40 -4.61
C HIS A 93 14.22 2.23 -4.45
N ILE A 94 15.52 2.49 -4.49
CA ILE A 94 16.55 1.47 -4.24
C ILE A 94 16.49 0.97 -2.79
N GLN A 95 16.38 1.89 -1.83
CA GLN A 95 16.36 1.54 -0.41
C GLN A 95 15.17 0.68 -0.03
N PHE A 96 13.99 0.91 -0.66
CA PHE A 96 12.76 0.16 -0.37
C PHE A 96 12.58 -1.10 -1.20
N SER A 97 13.18 -1.19 -2.40
CA SER A 97 13.01 -2.35 -3.31
C SER A 97 13.96 -3.53 -3.01
N GLY A 98 14.88 -3.37 -2.07
CA GLY A 98 15.90 -4.39 -1.78
C GLY A 98 16.89 -4.64 -2.92
N LYS A 99 16.88 -3.81 -3.98
CA LYS A 99 17.84 -3.90 -5.09
C LYS A 99 19.21 -3.42 -4.63
N THR A 100 20.25 -4.02 -5.17
CA THR A 100 21.65 -3.63 -4.87
C THR A 100 22.08 -2.37 -5.65
N SER A 101 21.44 -2.07 -6.78
CA SER A 101 21.76 -0.90 -7.62
C SER A 101 20.55 -0.44 -8.45
N ALA A 102 20.47 0.88 -8.74
CA ALA A 102 19.51 1.47 -9.67
C ALA A 102 20.03 1.42 -11.09
N GLY A 103 19.16 1.01 -12.01
CA GLY A 103 19.43 1.04 -13.44
C GLY A 103 18.67 2.17 -14.19
N PRO A 104 18.86 2.28 -15.53
CA PRO A 104 18.14 3.26 -16.35
C PRO A 104 16.61 3.12 -16.28
N GLY A 105 16.08 1.89 -16.13
CA GLY A 105 14.65 1.67 -15.97
C GLY A 105 14.08 2.28 -14.68
N ASP A 106 14.84 2.23 -13.57
CA ASP A 106 14.43 2.85 -12.30
C ASP A 106 14.44 4.38 -12.41
N LEU A 107 15.38 4.94 -13.18
CA LEU A 107 15.40 6.38 -13.49
C LEU A 107 14.17 6.79 -14.30
N LEU A 108 13.79 6.02 -15.34
CA LEU A 108 12.62 6.31 -16.15
C LEU A 108 11.32 6.28 -15.34
N ILE A 109 11.18 5.32 -14.44
CA ILE A 109 10.06 5.27 -13.49
C ILE A 109 10.01 6.54 -12.64
N SER A 110 11.16 7.00 -12.13
CA SER A 110 11.24 8.21 -11.30
C SER A 110 10.92 9.49 -12.10
N ILE A 111 11.26 9.54 -13.39
CA ILE A 111 10.92 10.63 -14.31
C ILE A 111 9.41 10.68 -14.56
N LEU A 112 8.75 9.54 -14.82
CA LEU A 112 7.31 9.45 -15.03
C LEU A 112 6.49 9.91 -13.82
N GLU A 113 7.06 9.85 -12.63
CA GLU A 113 6.43 10.35 -11.41
C GLU A 113 6.49 11.88 -11.25
N GLU A 114 7.30 12.59 -12.05
CA GLU A 114 7.37 14.05 -12.04
C GLU A 114 6.36 14.65 -13.03
N LYS A 115 5.08 14.67 -12.64
CA LYS A 115 3.94 15.02 -13.50
C LYS A 115 3.97 16.44 -14.07
N GLU A 116 4.70 17.36 -13.47
CA GLU A 116 4.83 18.73 -13.91
C GLU A 116 5.98 18.93 -14.94
N SER A 117 6.70 17.85 -15.30
CA SER A 117 7.75 17.89 -16.31
C SER A 117 7.17 17.73 -17.73
N TYR A 118 7.85 18.33 -18.72
CA TYR A 118 7.55 18.09 -20.12
C TYR A 118 7.74 16.61 -20.51
N ALA A 119 8.71 15.95 -19.89
CA ALA A 119 8.94 14.52 -20.03
C ALA A 119 7.68 13.69 -19.70
N ALA A 120 7.03 13.96 -18.57
CA ALA A 120 5.79 13.28 -18.19
C ALA A 120 4.62 13.63 -19.12
N TYR A 121 4.53 14.87 -19.59
CA TYR A 121 3.53 15.28 -20.58
C TYR A 121 3.67 14.51 -21.88
N TYR A 122 4.91 14.36 -22.41
CA TYR A 122 5.17 13.60 -23.63
C TYR A 122 4.74 12.14 -23.51
N PHE A 123 5.08 11.47 -22.40
CA PHE A 123 4.68 10.09 -22.18
C PHE A 123 3.16 9.92 -22.10
N ASN A 124 2.48 10.84 -21.42
CA ASN A 124 1.01 10.84 -21.37
C ASN A 124 0.38 11.02 -22.77
N LEU A 125 0.96 11.88 -23.60
CA LEU A 125 0.49 12.10 -24.99
C LEU A 125 0.62 10.85 -25.86
N LYS A 126 1.66 10.03 -25.62
CA LYS A 126 1.92 8.77 -26.35
C LYS A 126 1.27 7.56 -25.67
N GLY A 127 0.53 7.75 -24.56
CA GLY A 127 -0.14 6.68 -23.84
C GLY A 127 0.81 5.74 -23.09
N ILE A 128 2.09 6.13 -22.90
CA ILE A 128 3.09 5.32 -22.19
C ILE A 128 2.91 5.52 -20.69
N THR A 129 2.63 4.44 -19.99
CA THR A 129 2.39 4.45 -18.53
C THR A 129 3.59 3.93 -17.74
N LYS A 130 3.61 4.23 -16.44
CA LYS A 130 4.60 3.65 -15.52
C LYS A 130 4.56 2.11 -15.54
N LEU A 131 3.38 1.52 -15.74
CA LEU A 131 3.20 0.07 -15.79
C LEU A 131 3.91 -0.55 -17.00
N ASP A 132 3.87 0.09 -18.15
CA ASP A 132 4.55 -0.37 -19.37
C ASP A 132 6.05 -0.45 -19.14
N VAL A 133 6.63 0.60 -18.53
CA VAL A 133 8.05 0.62 -18.16
C VAL A 133 8.40 -0.47 -17.12
N MET A 134 7.58 -0.62 -16.08
CA MET A 134 7.81 -1.65 -15.07
C MET A 134 7.70 -3.06 -15.64
N SER A 135 6.75 -3.30 -16.52
CA SER A 135 6.54 -4.57 -17.21
C SER A 135 7.74 -4.92 -18.09
N TYR A 136 8.22 -3.97 -18.89
CA TYR A 136 9.39 -4.16 -19.73
C TYR A 136 10.68 -4.42 -18.94
N VAL A 137 10.91 -3.67 -17.86
CA VAL A 137 12.08 -3.85 -16.98
C VAL A 137 12.06 -5.18 -16.23
N SER A 138 10.85 -5.73 -15.95
CA SER A 138 10.69 -6.97 -15.17
C SER A 138 10.75 -8.24 -16.04
N HIS A 139 10.29 -8.20 -17.28
CA HIS A 139 10.03 -9.39 -18.09
C HIS A 139 10.89 -9.49 -19.37
N GLY A 140 11.65 -8.43 -19.75
CA GLY A 140 12.36 -8.42 -21.04
C GLY A 140 11.38 -8.45 -22.21
N THR A 141 11.86 -8.21 -23.44
CA THR A 141 11.07 -8.17 -24.67
C THR A 141 9.98 -9.23 -24.76
N PRO A 142 8.73 -8.87 -25.14
CA PRO A 142 7.80 -9.85 -25.67
C PRO A 142 8.36 -10.36 -27.00
N ASP A 143 8.60 -11.67 -27.08
CA ASP A 143 8.92 -12.34 -28.34
C ASP A 143 7.79 -12.08 -29.34
N ALA A 144 8.17 -11.53 -30.50
CA ALA A 144 7.30 -11.44 -31.65
C ALA A 144 7.08 -12.84 -32.22
N GLU A 145 5.85 -13.08 -32.63
CA GLU A 145 5.30 -14.08 -33.54
C GLU A 145 4.17 -14.89 -32.94
N GLU A 146 2.93 -14.52 -33.30
CA GLU A 146 2.08 -15.31 -34.18
C GLU A 146 0.85 -14.52 -34.60
N ASP A 147 0.69 -14.47 -35.95
CA ASP A 147 -0.47 -13.98 -36.69
C ASP A 147 -1.78 -14.68 -36.32
N GLY A 148 -2.90 -13.95 -36.33
CA GLY A 148 -4.22 -14.55 -36.36
C GLY A 148 -5.37 -13.63 -35.99
N ASP A 149 -5.97 -13.02 -37.03
CA ASP A 149 -7.36 -12.54 -37.13
C ASP A 149 -7.83 -11.39 -36.23
N ARG A 150 -7.77 -10.20 -36.82
CA ARG A 150 -8.61 -9.06 -36.46
C ARG A 150 -10.05 -9.31 -36.93
N GLU A 151 -10.98 -9.33 -35.99
CA GLU A 151 -12.37 -8.97 -36.25
C GLU A 151 -12.70 -7.69 -35.48
N ASP A 152 -13.12 -6.69 -36.26
CA ASP A 152 -13.64 -5.41 -35.82
C ASP A 152 -14.93 -5.60 -34.99
N TYR A 153 -14.97 -5.07 -33.76
CA TYR A 153 -16.21 -4.67 -33.11
C TYR A 153 -16.06 -3.31 -32.42
N TYR A 154 -16.94 -2.41 -32.83
CA TYR A 154 -17.10 -1.05 -32.36
C TYR A 154 -17.60 -0.97 -30.91
N GLU A 155 -17.08 0.04 -30.24
CA GLU A 155 -17.63 0.85 -29.14
C GLU A 155 -18.63 0.24 -28.16
N SER A 156 -18.23 0.17 -26.90
CA SER A 156 -19.02 0.70 -25.80
C SER A 156 -18.11 1.04 -24.62
N ASP A 157 -18.20 2.29 -24.19
CA ASP A 157 -17.62 2.84 -22.98
C ASP A 157 -17.97 1.97 -21.77
N ASP A 158 -16.98 1.27 -21.22
CA ASP A 158 -16.93 0.89 -19.79
C ASP A 158 -15.47 0.60 -19.46
N GLU A 159 -14.88 1.51 -18.70
CA GLU A 159 -13.58 1.37 -18.06
C GLU A 159 -13.56 0.10 -17.19
N ASP A 160 -13.07 -1.02 -17.71
CA ASP A 160 -12.76 -2.20 -16.90
C ASP A 160 -11.24 -2.42 -16.85
N ASP A 161 -10.56 -1.51 -16.17
CA ASP A 161 -9.17 -1.68 -15.73
C ASP A 161 -9.17 -2.67 -14.55
N SER A 162 -9.34 -3.95 -14.88
CA SER A 162 -9.32 -5.03 -13.89
C SER A 162 -7.89 -5.51 -13.69
N PRO A 163 -7.20 -5.09 -12.62
CA PRO A 163 -5.95 -5.74 -12.24
C PRO A 163 -6.24 -7.21 -11.93
N VAL A 164 -5.38 -8.09 -12.41
CA VAL A 164 -5.42 -9.54 -12.17
C VAL A 164 -5.77 -9.81 -10.69
N LYS A 165 -6.85 -10.55 -10.46
CA LYS A 165 -7.55 -10.73 -9.16
C LYS A 165 -6.68 -11.16 -7.96
N GLY A 166 -5.43 -11.60 -8.19
CA GLY A 166 -4.50 -12.00 -7.14
C GLY A 166 -3.59 -10.88 -6.62
N ASP A 167 -3.26 -9.91 -7.46
CA ASP A 167 -2.20 -8.94 -7.17
C ASP A 167 -2.64 -7.82 -6.21
N VAL A 168 -3.89 -7.38 -6.30
CA VAL A 168 -4.44 -6.31 -5.43
C VAL A 168 -4.55 -6.76 -3.97
N LEU A 169 -4.97 -8.00 -3.73
CA LEU A 169 -5.07 -8.55 -2.37
C LEU A 169 -3.70 -8.71 -1.72
N LEU A 170 -2.71 -9.23 -2.46
CA LEU A 170 -1.34 -9.39 -1.96
C LEU A 170 -0.69 -8.05 -1.63
N ARG A 171 -1.10 -6.98 -2.30
CA ARG A 171 -0.52 -5.64 -2.12
C ARG A 171 -1.07 -4.88 -0.92
N PHE A 172 -2.37 -5.04 -0.60
CA PHE A 172 -3.08 -4.23 0.40
C PHE A 172 -3.75 -5.06 1.51
N ALA A 173 -3.66 -6.38 1.45
CA ALA A 173 -4.31 -7.26 2.41
C ALA A 173 -3.37 -8.39 2.85
N THR A 174 -3.31 -8.62 4.16
CA THR A 174 -2.54 -9.71 4.76
C THR A 174 -3.49 -10.77 5.29
N CYS A 175 -3.30 -12.03 4.90
CA CYS A 175 -4.09 -13.16 5.42
C CYS A 175 -3.61 -13.54 6.83
N LEU A 176 -4.44 -13.29 7.84
CA LEU A 176 -4.11 -13.64 9.23
C LEU A 176 -4.08 -15.16 9.47
N ASN A 177 -4.82 -15.95 8.68
CA ASN A 177 -4.75 -17.41 8.78
C ASN A 177 -3.39 -17.95 8.35
N ASP A 178 -2.76 -17.33 7.36
CA ASP A 178 -1.41 -17.73 6.90
C ASP A 178 -0.35 -17.36 7.96
N LYS A 179 -0.48 -16.18 8.59
CA LYS A 179 0.33 -15.82 9.77
C LYS A 179 0.16 -16.83 10.90
N ALA A 180 -1.08 -17.28 11.16
CA ALA A 180 -1.35 -18.29 12.17
C ALA A 180 -0.72 -19.65 11.83
N ALA A 181 -0.72 -20.03 10.54
CA ALA A 181 -0.08 -21.26 10.07
C ALA A 181 1.43 -21.21 10.20
N ASN A 182 2.05 -20.05 9.95
CA ASN A 182 3.49 -19.81 10.09
C ASN A 182 3.95 -19.68 11.57
N GLY A 183 3.00 -19.64 12.53
CA GLY A 183 3.34 -19.44 13.95
C GLY A 183 3.72 -18.01 14.32
N GLU A 184 3.36 -17.04 13.49
CA GLU A 184 3.64 -15.62 13.69
C GLU A 184 2.65 -14.92 14.63
N ILE A 185 1.58 -15.62 15.03
CA ILE A 185 0.54 -15.08 15.92
C ILE A 185 0.71 -15.62 17.33
N ASP A 186 0.81 -14.72 18.27
CA ASP A 186 0.87 -15.03 19.69
C ASP A 186 -0.43 -15.65 20.22
N PRO A 187 -0.36 -16.55 21.23
CA PRO A 187 -1.55 -17.15 21.81
C PRO A 187 -2.40 -16.12 22.55
N LEU A 188 -3.68 -16.03 22.19
CA LEU A 188 -4.64 -15.18 22.90
C LEU A 188 -4.97 -15.79 24.27
N ILE A 189 -4.62 -15.07 25.31
CA ILE A 189 -4.88 -15.44 26.72
C ILE A 189 -6.07 -14.65 27.27
N GLY A 190 -7.00 -15.32 27.88
CA GLY A 190 -8.22 -14.66 28.38
C GLY A 190 -9.23 -14.36 27.25
N ARG A 191 -10.00 -13.29 27.41
CA ARG A 191 -10.95 -12.74 26.43
C ARG A 191 -11.96 -13.75 25.87
N ARG A 192 -12.34 -14.78 26.67
CA ARG A 192 -13.21 -15.87 26.19
C ARG A 192 -14.63 -15.41 25.92
N ALA A 193 -15.15 -14.48 26.69
CA ALA A 193 -16.48 -13.95 26.53
C ALA A 193 -16.61 -13.12 25.27
N GLU A 194 -15.65 -12.23 25.03
CA GLU A 194 -15.61 -11.34 23.89
C GLU A 194 -15.43 -12.13 22.58
N VAL A 195 -14.51 -13.10 22.56
CA VAL A 195 -14.32 -13.98 21.40
C VAL A 195 -15.55 -14.82 21.14
N SER A 196 -16.20 -15.38 22.18
CA SER A 196 -17.44 -16.17 22.01
C SER A 196 -18.55 -15.29 21.45
N ARG A 197 -18.69 -14.05 21.92
CA ARG A 197 -19.66 -13.07 21.42
C ARG A 197 -19.37 -12.72 19.97
N ALA A 198 -18.12 -12.46 19.60
CA ALA A 198 -17.71 -12.20 18.22
C ALA A 198 -18.07 -13.35 17.29
N ILE A 199 -17.77 -14.59 17.68
CA ILE A 199 -18.12 -15.80 16.93
C ILE A 199 -19.64 -15.91 16.73
N VAL A 200 -20.45 -15.65 17.76
CA VAL A 200 -21.93 -15.67 17.66
C VAL A 200 -22.42 -14.60 16.68
N ILE A 201 -21.87 -13.39 16.72
CA ILE A 201 -22.25 -12.30 15.82
C ILE A 201 -21.90 -12.66 14.35
N MET A 202 -20.68 -13.12 14.09
CA MET A 202 -20.23 -13.51 12.75
C MET A 202 -21.02 -14.68 12.15
N ASN A 203 -21.69 -15.48 12.97
CA ASN A 203 -22.53 -16.58 12.52
C ASN A 203 -23.98 -16.16 12.19
N ARG A 204 -24.36 -14.92 12.42
CA ARG A 204 -25.68 -14.42 12.06
C ARG A 204 -25.84 -14.31 10.54
N ARG A 205 -27.03 -14.51 10.05
CA ARG A 205 -27.37 -14.32 8.62
C ARG A 205 -27.32 -12.84 8.20
N ARG A 206 -27.67 -11.94 9.13
CA ARG A 206 -27.66 -10.48 8.97
C ARG A 206 -27.04 -9.85 10.20
N LYS A 207 -26.50 -8.63 10.06
CA LYS A 207 -25.75 -7.94 11.12
C LYS A 207 -24.62 -8.82 11.65
N ASN A 208 -23.86 -9.39 10.73
CA ASN A 208 -22.74 -10.29 10.96
C ASN A 208 -21.38 -9.56 11.02
N ASN A 209 -21.41 -8.23 10.97
CA ASN A 209 -20.23 -7.40 11.16
C ASN A 209 -20.15 -6.97 12.63
N LEU A 210 -18.95 -6.84 13.15
CA LEU A 210 -18.71 -6.41 14.51
C LEU A 210 -17.62 -5.35 14.59
N ILE A 211 -17.67 -4.55 15.65
CA ILE A 211 -16.66 -3.55 15.95
C ILE A 211 -16.23 -3.71 17.39
N PHE A 212 -14.92 -3.90 17.61
CA PHE A 212 -14.32 -3.86 18.94
C PHE A 212 -13.99 -2.42 19.30
N VAL A 213 -14.51 -1.98 20.42
CA VAL A 213 -14.30 -0.63 20.93
C VAL A 213 -13.60 -0.70 22.28
N GLY A 214 -12.49 0.01 22.44
CA GLY A 214 -11.73 0.01 23.70
C GLY A 214 -10.54 0.96 23.62
N GLU A 215 -9.96 1.26 24.76
CA GLU A 215 -8.80 2.13 24.86
C GLU A 215 -7.59 1.61 24.06
N PRO A 216 -6.64 2.45 23.65
CA PRO A 216 -5.39 2.01 23.06
C PRO A 216 -4.69 0.98 23.96
N GLY A 217 -4.10 -0.07 23.36
CA GLY A 217 -3.33 -1.06 24.10
C GLY A 217 -4.13 -2.18 24.77
N VAL A 218 -5.47 -2.14 24.85
CA VAL A 218 -6.28 -3.20 25.52
C VAL A 218 -6.30 -4.55 24.77
N GLY A 219 -5.64 -4.65 23.61
CA GLY A 219 -5.50 -5.90 22.86
C GLY A 219 -6.59 -6.13 21.80
N LYS A 220 -7.14 -5.07 21.18
CA LYS A 220 -8.16 -5.17 20.13
C LYS A 220 -7.68 -6.03 18.93
N THR A 221 -6.51 -5.73 18.40
CA THR A 221 -5.89 -6.46 17.29
C THR A 221 -5.57 -7.91 17.67
N ALA A 222 -5.04 -8.12 18.90
CA ALA A 222 -4.73 -9.45 19.40
C ALA A 222 -5.96 -10.38 19.51
N ILE A 223 -7.16 -9.84 19.78
CA ILE A 223 -8.40 -10.63 19.74
C ILE A 223 -8.70 -11.13 18.33
N VAL A 224 -8.52 -10.29 17.30
CA VAL A 224 -8.77 -10.69 15.91
C VAL A 224 -7.76 -11.74 15.46
N GLU A 225 -6.49 -11.56 15.79
CA GLU A 225 -5.43 -12.55 15.57
C GLU A 225 -5.72 -13.86 16.31
N GLY A 226 -6.19 -13.78 17.56
CA GLY A 226 -6.62 -14.94 18.32
C GLY A 226 -7.82 -15.66 17.71
N ILE A 227 -8.74 -14.95 17.05
CA ILE A 227 -9.84 -15.57 16.29
C ILE A 227 -9.26 -16.29 15.05
N ALA A 228 -8.33 -15.68 14.32
CA ALA A 228 -7.65 -16.30 13.18
C ALA A 228 -6.91 -17.59 13.60
N LEU A 229 -6.20 -17.55 14.72
CA LEU A 229 -5.54 -18.72 15.29
C LEU A 229 -6.54 -19.84 15.66
N ARG A 230 -7.71 -19.50 16.23
CA ARG A 230 -8.77 -20.50 16.52
C ARG A 230 -9.38 -21.08 15.25
N ILE A 231 -9.54 -20.30 14.19
CA ILE A 231 -9.99 -20.79 12.88
C ILE A 231 -8.98 -21.77 12.33
N HIS A 232 -7.68 -21.42 12.32
CA HIS A 232 -6.60 -22.31 11.90
C HIS A 232 -6.60 -23.61 12.69
N GLN A 233 -6.76 -23.54 14.00
CA GLN A 233 -6.85 -24.72 14.88
C GLN A 233 -8.19 -25.47 14.79
N LYS A 234 -9.12 -25.03 13.95
CA LYS A 234 -10.49 -25.58 13.78
C LYS A 234 -11.31 -25.58 15.09
N ARG A 235 -11.00 -24.69 16.03
CA ARG A 235 -11.69 -24.49 17.33
C ARG A 235 -12.82 -23.45 17.24
N VAL A 236 -13.56 -23.48 16.14
CA VAL A 236 -14.69 -22.61 15.82
C VAL A 236 -15.87 -23.44 15.29
N PRO A 237 -17.10 -22.90 15.30
CA PRO A 237 -18.27 -23.56 14.70
C PRO A 237 -18.04 -23.89 13.22
N LYS A 238 -18.80 -24.89 12.72
CA LYS A 238 -18.65 -25.41 11.32
C LYS A 238 -18.68 -24.30 10.24
N CYS A 239 -19.51 -23.28 10.42
CA CYS A 239 -19.66 -22.16 9.49
C CYS A 239 -18.44 -21.23 9.41
N LEU A 240 -17.53 -21.27 10.38
CA LEU A 240 -16.30 -20.47 10.39
C LEU A 240 -15.04 -21.31 10.20
N LYS A 241 -15.13 -22.64 10.06
CA LYS A 241 -13.94 -23.52 9.96
C LYS A 241 -13.03 -23.23 8.79
N ASP A 242 -13.64 -22.77 7.68
CA ASP A 242 -12.93 -22.47 6.45
C ASP A 242 -12.93 -20.94 6.17
N ALA A 243 -13.19 -20.13 7.21
CA ALA A 243 -13.15 -18.68 7.09
C ALA A 243 -11.70 -18.20 6.97
N LYS A 244 -11.49 -17.18 6.13
CA LYS A 244 -10.20 -16.49 5.99
C LYS A 244 -10.35 -15.05 6.43
N ILE A 245 -9.48 -14.59 7.33
CA ILE A 245 -9.45 -13.20 7.79
C ILE A 245 -8.33 -12.49 7.05
N TYR A 246 -8.71 -11.42 6.33
CA TYR A 246 -7.77 -10.55 5.65
C TYR A 246 -7.72 -9.20 6.36
N SER A 247 -6.55 -8.87 6.89
CA SER A 247 -6.25 -7.55 7.47
C SER A 247 -5.91 -6.60 6.33
N ILE A 248 -6.65 -5.50 6.24
CA ILE A 248 -6.47 -4.48 5.21
C ILE A 248 -5.57 -3.38 5.73
N ASP A 249 -4.53 -3.07 4.98
CA ASP A 249 -3.63 -1.95 5.28
C ASP A 249 -4.12 -0.68 4.58
N ILE A 250 -4.84 0.15 5.33
CA ILE A 250 -5.35 1.43 4.87
C ILE A 250 -4.20 2.40 4.56
N SER A 251 -3.14 2.36 5.34
CA SER A 251 -1.98 3.23 5.16
C SER A 251 -1.27 2.94 3.84
N ALA A 252 -1.11 1.66 3.49
CA ALA A 252 -0.58 1.25 2.19
C ALA A 252 -1.49 1.65 1.03
N MET A 253 -2.82 1.62 1.23
CA MET A 253 -3.77 2.08 0.21
C MET A 253 -3.71 3.59 -0.02
N LEU A 254 -3.46 4.38 1.03
CA LEU A 254 -3.30 5.84 0.95
C LEU A 254 -1.92 6.24 0.43
N ALA A 255 -0.90 5.42 0.63
CA ALA A 255 0.44 5.71 0.19
C ALA A 255 0.49 5.89 -1.34
N GLY A 256 1.06 7.04 -1.77
CA GLY A 256 1.19 7.37 -3.19
C GLY A 256 -0.10 7.76 -3.90
N THR A 257 -1.25 7.88 -3.21
CA THR A 257 -2.47 8.45 -3.80
C THR A 257 -2.40 9.97 -3.72
N ARG A 258 -2.57 10.65 -4.86
CA ARG A 258 -2.68 12.11 -4.92
C ARG A 258 -4.13 12.58 -4.98
N TYR A 259 -5.00 11.75 -5.51
CA TYR A 259 -6.42 12.04 -5.68
C TYR A 259 -7.26 11.08 -4.86
N ARG A 260 -8.38 11.59 -4.37
CA ARG A 260 -9.40 10.82 -3.67
C ARG A 260 -9.84 9.58 -4.47
N GLY A 261 -9.99 9.74 -5.79
CA GLY A 261 -10.40 8.66 -6.70
C GLY A 261 -9.46 7.45 -6.73
N ASP A 262 -8.15 7.66 -6.59
CA ASP A 262 -7.17 6.57 -6.60
C ASP A 262 -7.35 5.64 -5.38
N PHE A 263 -7.54 6.23 -4.19
CA PHE A 263 -7.83 5.47 -2.98
C PHE A 263 -9.16 4.72 -3.08
N GLU A 264 -10.19 5.41 -3.59
CA GLU A 264 -11.53 4.84 -3.78
C GLU A 264 -11.49 3.67 -4.76
N ALA A 265 -10.76 3.79 -5.87
CA ALA A 265 -10.58 2.70 -6.85
C ALA A 265 -9.85 1.49 -6.23
N ARG A 266 -8.75 1.72 -5.48
CA ARG A 266 -8.01 0.66 -4.77
C ARG A 266 -8.88 -0.06 -3.74
N LEU A 267 -9.63 0.68 -2.94
CA LEU A 267 -10.53 0.11 -1.94
C LEU A 267 -11.64 -0.70 -2.60
N LYS A 268 -12.26 -0.18 -3.67
CA LYS A 268 -13.30 -0.87 -4.44
C LYS A 268 -12.78 -2.17 -5.06
N ALA A 269 -11.60 -2.14 -5.67
CA ALA A 269 -10.95 -3.32 -6.24
C ALA A 269 -10.65 -4.38 -5.18
N THR A 270 -10.10 -3.97 -4.01
CA THR A 270 -9.81 -4.86 -2.89
C THR A 270 -11.09 -5.51 -2.33
N VAL A 271 -12.15 -4.72 -2.13
CA VAL A 271 -13.45 -5.23 -1.66
C VAL A 271 -14.04 -6.22 -2.67
N LYS A 272 -14.01 -5.91 -3.98
CA LYS A 272 -14.49 -6.81 -5.04
C LYS A 272 -13.70 -8.13 -5.07
N SER A 273 -12.39 -8.07 -4.87
CA SER A 273 -11.54 -9.26 -4.80
C SER A 273 -11.82 -10.10 -3.55
N LEU A 274 -12.08 -9.46 -2.40
CA LEU A 274 -12.48 -10.15 -1.17
C LEU A 274 -13.86 -10.82 -1.32
N GLU A 275 -14.85 -10.16 -1.92
CA GLU A 275 -16.20 -10.73 -2.16
C GLU A 275 -16.17 -12.00 -3.01
N ALA A 276 -15.14 -12.19 -3.82
CA ALA A 276 -14.96 -13.40 -4.63
C ALA A 276 -14.43 -14.60 -3.82
N ILE A 277 -13.92 -14.37 -2.60
CA ILE A 277 -13.41 -15.43 -1.73
C ILE A 277 -14.54 -15.96 -0.84
N PRO A 278 -14.80 -17.26 -0.86
CA PRO A 278 -15.84 -17.85 -0.01
C PRO A 278 -15.46 -17.73 1.47
N ASN A 279 -16.45 -17.43 2.32
CA ASN A 279 -16.27 -17.31 3.78
C ASN A 279 -15.22 -16.28 4.24
N VAL A 280 -15.00 -15.23 3.45
CA VAL A 280 -14.04 -14.17 3.79
C VAL A 280 -14.56 -13.30 4.95
N ILE A 281 -13.61 -12.84 5.75
CA ILE A 281 -13.79 -11.84 6.80
C ILE A 281 -12.76 -10.75 6.56
N MET A 282 -13.22 -9.53 6.34
CA MET A 282 -12.38 -8.34 6.20
C MET A 282 -12.10 -7.79 7.60
N PHE A 283 -10.85 -7.56 7.91
CA PHE A 283 -10.43 -6.90 9.14
C PHE A 283 -9.90 -5.51 8.84
N LEU A 284 -10.46 -4.52 9.52
CA LEU A 284 -10.08 -3.11 9.44
C LEU A 284 -9.63 -2.66 10.82
N ASP A 285 -8.31 -2.59 11.01
CA ASP A 285 -7.77 -1.98 12.22
C ASP A 285 -7.95 -0.46 12.12
N GLU A 286 -8.29 0.16 13.23
CA GLU A 286 -8.58 1.60 13.31
C GLU A 286 -9.60 2.07 12.23
N ILE A 287 -10.75 1.39 12.14
CA ILE A 287 -11.80 1.63 11.13
C ILE A 287 -12.23 3.11 11.04
N HIS A 288 -12.01 3.90 12.08
CA HIS A 288 -12.29 5.33 12.11
C HIS A 288 -11.49 6.11 11.06
N ASN A 289 -10.30 5.63 10.66
CA ASN A 289 -9.52 6.23 9.58
C ASN A 289 -10.25 6.23 8.23
N ILE A 290 -11.17 5.28 8.03
CA ILE A 290 -11.98 5.20 6.82
C ILE A 290 -13.29 5.99 6.96
N ILE A 291 -13.89 5.97 8.16
CA ILE A 291 -15.25 6.44 8.42
C ILE A 291 -15.24 7.88 8.90
N GLY A 292 -14.24 8.30 9.68
CA GLY A 292 -14.16 9.63 10.30
C GLY A 292 -13.54 10.72 9.41
N ALA A 293 -12.85 10.35 8.35
CA ALA A 293 -12.18 11.28 7.45
C ALA A 293 -13.15 12.24 6.69
N GLY A 294 -14.47 12.05 6.82
CA GLY A 294 -15.49 12.86 6.13
C GLY A 294 -16.17 13.96 6.94
N SER A 295 -16.02 14.00 8.27
CA SER A 295 -16.87 14.87 9.11
C SER A 295 -16.26 16.23 9.51
N GLY A 296 -14.97 16.45 9.29
CA GLY A 296 -14.28 17.69 9.74
C GLY A 296 -13.56 18.48 8.68
N SER A 297 -13.25 17.93 7.53
CA SER A 297 -12.70 18.67 6.39
C SER A 297 -13.45 18.31 5.12
N LYS A 298 -13.78 19.31 4.29
CA LYS A 298 -14.46 19.16 2.99
C LYS A 298 -13.71 18.27 1.96
N SER A 299 -12.67 17.54 2.38
CA SER A 299 -11.73 16.82 1.51
C SER A 299 -11.38 15.39 1.95
N GLY A 300 -12.00 14.80 3.00
CA GLY A 300 -11.70 13.44 3.43
C GLY A 300 -12.34 12.37 2.51
N PRO A 301 -11.70 11.19 2.32
CA PRO A 301 -12.24 10.13 1.48
C PRO A 301 -13.56 9.58 2.06
N ASP A 302 -14.62 9.55 1.27
CA ASP A 302 -15.92 8.98 1.67
C ASP A 302 -15.96 7.44 1.46
N ALA A 303 -14.90 6.79 1.93
CA ALA A 303 -14.73 5.34 1.84
C ALA A 303 -15.83 4.57 2.59
N ALA A 304 -16.46 5.21 3.56
CA ALA A 304 -17.61 4.67 4.25
C ALA A 304 -18.77 4.32 3.30
N ASN A 305 -19.04 5.17 2.31
CA ASN A 305 -20.10 4.94 1.34
C ASN A 305 -19.80 3.75 0.42
N MET A 306 -18.54 3.48 0.13
CA MET A 306 -18.12 2.34 -0.68
C MET A 306 -18.28 1.00 0.05
N LEU A 307 -18.04 0.99 1.36
CA LEU A 307 -18.20 -0.21 2.17
C LEU A 307 -19.68 -0.56 2.43
N LYS A 308 -20.58 0.42 2.46
CA LYS A 308 -22.01 0.22 2.76
C LYS A 308 -22.69 -0.87 1.91
N PRO A 309 -22.52 -0.95 0.57
CA PRO A 309 -23.10 -1.99 -0.24
C PRO A 309 -22.58 -3.40 0.11
N ALA A 310 -21.25 -3.55 0.22
CA ALA A 310 -20.57 -4.81 0.55
C ALA A 310 -21.01 -5.35 1.92
N LEU A 311 -21.03 -4.49 2.93
CA LEU A 311 -21.47 -4.84 4.29
C LEU A 311 -22.98 -5.15 4.38
N SER A 312 -23.78 -4.60 3.44
CA SER A 312 -25.23 -4.81 3.42
C SER A 312 -25.64 -6.12 2.77
N SER A 313 -24.87 -6.56 1.77
CA SER A 313 -25.13 -7.79 1.01
C SER A 313 -25.04 -9.06 1.88
N GLY A 314 -24.30 -8.98 3.00
CA GLY A 314 -23.99 -10.13 3.86
C GLY A 314 -22.99 -11.12 3.24
N LYS A 315 -22.50 -10.84 2.03
CA LYS A 315 -21.46 -11.64 1.35
C LYS A 315 -20.10 -11.45 2.02
N LEU A 316 -19.81 -10.22 2.40
CA LEU A 316 -18.57 -9.85 3.11
C LEU A 316 -18.90 -9.63 4.58
N ARG A 317 -18.17 -10.30 5.47
CA ARG A 317 -18.19 -10.03 6.92
C ARG A 317 -17.07 -9.06 7.23
N CYS A 318 -17.28 -8.17 8.20
CA CYS A 318 -16.28 -7.21 8.61
C CYS A 318 -16.08 -7.22 10.12
N ILE A 319 -14.81 -7.14 10.53
CA ILE A 319 -14.39 -6.87 11.90
C ILE A 319 -13.70 -5.52 11.87
N GLY A 320 -14.16 -4.57 12.67
CA GLY A 320 -13.49 -3.28 12.87
C GLY A 320 -12.92 -3.18 14.28
N THR A 321 -11.89 -2.35 14.45
CA THR A 321 -11.40 -1.92 15.75
C THR A 321 -11.40 -0.39 15.82
N THR A 322 -11.64 0.17 17.00
CA THR A 322 -11.56 1.62 17.23
C THR A 322 -11.43 1.92 18.72
N THR A 323 -11.17 3.17 19.08
CA THR A 323 -11.23 3.66 20.47
C THR A 323 -12.62 4.13 20.83
N PHE A 324 -12.88 4.34 22.15
CA PHE A 324 -14.16 4.91 22.62
C PHE A 324 -14.36 6.34 22.10
N GLU A 325 -13.31 7.12 22.02
CA GLU A 325 -13.35 8.49 21.54
C GLU A 325 -13.72 8.54 20.06
N GLU A 326 -13.02 7.77 19.22
CA GLU A 326 -13.23 7.73 17.77
C GLU A 326 -14.55 7.05 17.39
N PHE A 327 -15.05 6.14 18.24
CA PHE A 327 -16.34 5.51 17.99
C PHE A 327 -17.50 6.52 17.97
N LYS A 328 -17.40 7.64 18.71
CA LYS A 328 -18.39 8.73 18.68
C LYS A 328 -18.54 9.31 17.27
N ASN A 329 -17.44 9.38 16.51
CA ASN A 329 -17.46 9.84 15.13
C ASN A 329 -18.22 8.85 14.23
N ILE A 330 -18.05 7.55 14.49
CA ILE A 330 -18.75 6.47 13.76
C ILE A 330 -20.26 6.49 14.10
N GLU A 331 -20.64 6.84 15.31
CA GLU A 331 -22.04 6.95 15.74
C GLU A 331 -22.84 7.98 14.93
N SER A 332 -22.17 8.97 14.37
CA SER A 332 -22.80 9.96 13.49
C SER A 332 -23.34 9.35 12.20
N ASP A 333 -22.70 8.29 11.66
CA ASP A 333 -23.20 7.53 10.50
C ASP A 333 -24.14 6.39 10.90
N ARG A 334 -25.40 6.72 11.10
CA ARG A 334 -26.45 5.75 11.47
C ARG A 334 -26.58 4.59 10.47
N ALA A 335 -26.20 4.78 9.22
CA ALA A 335 -26.31 3.75 8.19
C ALA A 335 -25.24 2.66 8.37
N LEU A 336 -24.03 3.03 8.76
CA LEU A 336 -22.97 2.09 9.13
C LEU A 336 -23.24 1.44 10.50
N LEU A 337 -23.58 2.23 11.48
CA LEU A 337 -23.84 1.74 12.85
C LEU A 337 -24.87 0.61 12.89
N ARG A 338 -25.92 0.69 12.06
CA ARG A 338 -26.94 -0.37 11.96
C ARG A 338 -26.40 -1.71 11.42
N ARG A 339 -25.22 -1.73 10.82
CA ARG A 339 -24.60 -2.91 10.22
C ARG A 339 -23.56 -3.57 11.10
N PHE A 340 -23.06 -2.85 12.11
CA PHE A 340 -22.11 -3.35 13.07
C PHE A 340 -22.76 -3.64 14.42
N GLU A 341 -22.28 -4.69 15.07
CA GLU A 341 -22.56 -4.96 16.48
C GLU A 341 -21.34 -4.56 17.31
N LYS A 342 -21.53 -3.73 18.32
CA LYS A 342 -20.49 -3.25 19.21
C LYS A 342 -20.12 -4.29 20.26
N ILE A 343 -18.82 -4.48 20.47
CA ILE A 343 -18.26 -5.24 21.58
C ILE A 343 -17.27 -4.33 22.30
N ASP A 344 -17.59 -3.98 23.53
CA ASP A 344 -16.71 -3.16 24.36
C ASP A 344 -15.59 -4.03 24.95
N LEU A 345 -14.37 -3.50 24.87
CA LEU A 345 -13.17 -4.11 25.45
C LEU A 345 -12.62 -3.17 26.52
N TYR A 346 -12.61 -3.65 27.72
CA TYR A 346 -12.03 -2.95 28.85
C TYR A 346 -10.64 -3.49 29.17
N GLU A 347 -9.86 -2.72 29.88
CA GLU A 347 -8.58 -3.19 30.40
C GLU A 347 -8.76 -4.44 31.28
N PRO A 348 -7.83 -5.42 31.17
CA PRO A 348 -7.85 -6.58 32.04
C PRO A 348 -7.51 -6.16 33.48
N ASP A 349 -8.11 -6.83 34.45
CA ASP A 349 -7.72 -6.65 35.83
C ASP A 349 -6.31 -7.21 36.12
N GLU A 350 -5.76 -6.94 37.30
CA GLU A 350 -4.43 -7.38 37.72
C GLU A 350 -4.26 -8.91 37.62
N ALA A 351 -5.30 -9.66 38.00
CA ALA A 351 -5.28 -11.13 37.98
C ALA A 351 -5.31 -11.67 36.54
N GLU A 352 -6.05 -11.01 35.65
CA GLU A 352 -6.09 -11.33 34.21
C GLU A 352 -4.78 -10.94 33.55
N THR A 353 -4.22 -9.76 33.84
CA THR A 353 -2.91 -9.28 33.35
C THR A 353 -1.81 -10.28 33.71
N TYR A 354 -1.79 -10.76 34.96
CA TYR A 354 -0.85 -11.80 35.39
C TYR A 354 -1.01 -13.10 34.59
N LYS A 355 -2.25 -13.54 34.29
CA LYS A 355 -2.50 -14.72 33.43
C LYS A 355 -2.02 -14.51 31.99
N ILE A 356 -2.22 -13.31 31.45
CA ILE A 356 -1.73 -12.94 30.11
C ILE A 356 -0.22 -13.05 30.09
N LEU A 357 0.48 -12.44 31.04
CA LEU A 357 1.95 -12.52 31.14
C LEU A 357 2.45 -13.96 31.29
N LEU A 358 1.76 -14.78 32.08
CA LEU A 358 2.10 -16.21 32.20
C LEU A 358 1.93 -16.97 30.89
N GLY A 359 0.88 -16.66 30.14
CA GLY A 359 0.61 -17.33 28.86
C GLY A 359 1.61 -16.93 27.77
N LEU A 360 2.06 -15.69 27.76
CA LEU A 360 3.05 -15.17 26.82
C LEU A 360 4.50 -15.44 27.24
N LYS A 361 4.71 -15.83 28.50
CA LYS A 361 6.03 -16.03 29.11
C LYS A 361 7.01 -16.78 28.20
N LYS A 362 6.58 -17.90 27.63
CA LYS A 362 7.47 -18.75 26.83
C LYS A 362 7.92 -18.04 25.55
N VAL A 363 7.02 -17.33 24.89
CA VAL A 363 7.33 -16.58 23.65
C VAL A 363 8.41 -15.53 23.92
N TYR A 364 8.22 -14.75 25.01
CA TYR A 364 9.21 -13.73 25.40
C TYR A 364 10.54 -14.34 25.89
N GLU A 365 10.49 -15.48 26.61
CA GLU A 365 11.69 -16.18 27.05
C GLU A 365 12.52 -16.69 25.87
N ASP A 366 11.85 -17.27 24.88
CA ASP A 366 12.50 -17.79 23.66
C ASP A 366 13.08 -16.65 22.82
N PHE A 367 12.37 -15.50 22.71
CA PHE A 367 12.81 -14.36 21.94
C PHE A 367 14.01 -13.62 22.57
N HIS A 368 13.98 -13.42 23.90
CA HIS A 368 15.02 -12.66 24.60
C HIS A 368 16.16 -13.53 25.14
N GLY A 369 16.05 -14.86 25.08
CA GLY A 369 17.06 -15.79 25.62
C GLY A 369 17.20 -15.76 27.15
N ILE A 370 16.16 -15.30 27.88
CA ILE A 370 16.13 -15.16 29.33
C ILE A 370 14.97 -15.94 29.94
N LYS A 371 14.96 -16.11 31.27
CA LYS A 371 13.85 -16.75 31.98
C LYS A 371 13.20 -15.77 32.95
N TYR A 372 11.87 -15.68 32.88
CA TYR A 372 11.09 -14.89 33.82
C TYR A 372 10.62 -15.74 35.02
N SER A 373 10.86 -15.27 36.21
CA SER A 373 10.26 -15.90 37.40
C SER A 373 8.78 -15.54 37.52
N LYS A 374 7.96 -16.41 38.13
CA LYS A 374 6.56 -16.10 38.42
C LYS A 374 6.40 -14.88 39.32
N ALA A 375 7.34 -14.68 40.24
CA ALA A 375 7.35 -13.52 41.13
C ALA A 375 7.59 -12.22 40.36
N ALA A 376 8.50 -12.23 39.39
CA ALA A 376 8.75 -11.05 38.54
C ALA A 376 7.51 -10.68 37.72
N LEU A 377 6.83 -11.67 37.10
CA LEU A 377 5.60 -11.43 36.31
C LEU A 377 4.46 -10.90 37.17
N LYS A 378 4.35 -11.42 38.44
CA LYS A 378 3.36 -10.92 39.36
C LYS A 378 3.64 -9.49 39.79
N ALA A 379 4.88 -9.20 40.17
CA ALA A 379 5.30 -7.84 40.50
C ALA A 379 5.10 -6.87 39.34
N ALA A 380 5.35 -7.30 38.10
CA ALA A 380 5.10 -6.49 36.93
C ALA A 380 3.62 -6.11 36.78
N ALA A 381 2.70 -7.06 36.96
CA ALA A 381 1.26 -6.79 36.91
C ALA A 381 0.82 -5.85 38.06
N GLU A 382 1.25 -6.10 39.28
CA GLU A 382 0.93 -5.28 40.46
C GLU A 382 1.45 -3.84 40.34
N LEU A 383 2.71 -3.68 39.91
CA LEU A 383 3.33 -2.35 39.78
C LEU A 383 2.73 -1.57 38.59
N SER A 384 2.42 -2.22 37.50
CA SER A 384 1.76 -1.59 36.36
C SER A 384 0.38 -1.04 36.76
N ALA A 385 -0.43 -1.84 37.39
CA ALA A 385 -1.76 -1.43 37.86
C ALA A 385 -1.73 -0.27 38.89
N LYS A 386 -0.60 -0.11 39.61
CA LYS A 386 -0.45 0.93 40.64
C LYS A 386 0.10 2.24 40.10
N TYR A 387 0.94 2.21 39.09
CA TYR A 387 1.74 3.38 38.67
C TYR A 387 1.51 3.82 37.22
N ILE A 388 0.89 3.02 36.39
CA ILE A 388 0.50 3.30 35.03
C ILE A 388 -1.01 3.39 34.92
#